data_6816631c2fe7fe0a50dd40b9e7cf75fa
#
_entry.id   6816631c2fe7fe0a50dd40b9e7cf75fa
#
_cell.length_a   1.000
_cell.length_b   1.000
_cell.length_c   1.000
_cell.angle_alpha   90.00
_cell.angle_beta   90.00
_cell.angle_gamma   90.00
#
_symmetry.space_group_name_H-M   'P 1'
#
loop_
_entity.id
_entity.type
_entity.pdbx_description
1 polymer ?
#
loop_
_entity_poly.entity_id
_entity_poly.type
_entity_poly.pdbx_seq_one_letter_code
_entity_poly.pdbx_strand_id
1 'polypeptide(L)'
;VDLWWVVQSTYVEAAFIPGHTPCFNCLVPQLPAINMTCDTVGVIQPAVTMTTSLQMRDALKILTEQHVPTKVTYGDLWEGTHFTFGFSKLQRSDCKTCGCAPTYPHLNETKRQFASLCGRDTVQYENPNISQEILEIFLTQQNIAYRRNPYMIHFEYNGYRIVSFKGGRLLIHGMTNPQQAITLINQLFG
;
A
#
# COMPACT_ATOMS: atom_id res chain seq x y z
N VAL A 1 -7.82 7.76 10.08
CA VAL A 1 -7.37 6.92 8.95
C VAL A 1 -8.53 6.76 8.00
N ASP A 2 -8.32 7.06 6.73
CA ASP A 2 -9.34 6.95 5.71
C ASP A 2 -9.16 5.68 4.89
N LEU A 3 -10.26 4.99 4.57
CA LEU A 3 -10.32 3.99 3.52
C LEU A 3 -10.69 4.69 2.22
N TRP A 4 -9.92 4.44 1.19
CA TRP A 4 -10.29 4.83 -0.16
C TRP A 4 -9.91 3.73 -1.15
N TRP A 5 -10.75 3.55 -2.12
CA TRP A 5 -10.52 2.65 -3.24
C TRP A 5 -11.08 3.27 -4.49
N VAL A 6 -10.30 3.23 -5.54
CA VAL A 6 -10.70 3.70 -6.87
C VAL A 6 -10.19 2.70 -7.90
N VAL A 7 -11.09 2.10 -8.67
CA VAL A 7 -10.78 1.22 -9.79
C VAL A 7 -11.80 1.47 -10.90
N GLN A 8 -11.33 1.62 -12.13
CA GLN A 8 -12.16 1.99 -13.28
C GLN A 8 -12.98 3.26 -13.02
N SER A 9 -14.29 3.13 -12.88
CA SER A 9 -15.24 4.20 -12.58
C SER A 9 -15.77 4.12 -11.15
N THR A 10 -15.42 3.06 -10.39
CA THR A 10 -15.91 2.82 -9.03
C THR A 10 -15.09 3.58 -7.98
N TYR A 11 -15.72 3.95 -6.90
CA TYR A 11 -15.09 4.61 -5.75
C TYR A 11 -15.69 4.14 -4.44
N VAL A 12 -14.88 4.12 -3.41
CA VAL A 12 -15.27 3.85 -2.01
C VAL A 12 -14.51 4.83 -1.10
N GLU A 13 -15.21 5.36 -0.11
CA GLU A 13 -14.62 6.23 0.91
C GLU A 13 -15.28 5.95 2.26
N ALA A 14 -14.48 5.92 3.33
CA ALA A 14 -14.92 5.88 4.73
C ALA A 14 -13.85 6.41 5.68
N ALA A 15 -14.23 7.23 6.63
CA ALA A 15 -13.34 7.71 7.69
C ALA A 15 -13.38 6.77 8.91
N PHE A 16 -12.20 6.38 9.42
CA PHE A 16 -12.05 5.59 10.65
C PHE A 16 -11.38 6.44 11.73
N ILE A 17 -12.14 6.77 12.76
CA ILE A 17 -11.69 7.61 13.86
C ILE A 17 -11.48 6.73 15.10
N PRO A 18 -10.23 6.53 15.58
CA PRO A 18 -9.93 5.71 16.74
C PRO A 18 -10.75 6.14 17.96
N GLY A 19 -11.37 5.17 18.63
CA GLY A 19 -12.22 5.41 19.81
C GLY A 19 -13.64 5.90 19.50
N HIS A 20 -13.94 6.31 18.25
CA HIS A 20 -15.24 6.86 17.87
C HIS A 20 -15.99 6.02 16.85
N THR A 21 -15.27 5.35 15.94
CA THR A 21 -15.86 4.48 14.93
C THR A 21 -15.33 3.06 15.03
N PRO A 22 -16.07 2.04 14.53
CA PRO A 22 -15.49 0.73 14.25
C PRO A 22 -14.26 0.90 13.34
N CYS A 23 -13.26 0.02 13.47
CA CYS A 23 -12.07 0.05 12.62
C CYS A 23 -12.32 -0.65 11.27
N PHE A 24 -11.36 -0.51 10.35
CA PHE A 24 -11.41 -1.17 9.04
C PHE A 24 -11.61 -2.69 9.15
N ASN A 25 -10.94 -3.37 10.10
CA ASN A 25 -11.11 -4.81 10.31
C ASN A 25 -12.52 -5.21 10.81
N CYS A 26 -13.27 -4.30 11.41
CA CYS A 26 -14.68 -4.53 11.74
C CYS A 26 -15.58 -4.43 10.50
N LEU A 27 -15.26 -3.50 9.59
CA LEU A 27 -15.99 -3.31 8.33
C LEU A 27 -15.67 -4.42 7.32
N VAL A 28 -14.40 -4.77 7.18
CA VAL A 28 -13.89 -5.77 6.22
C VAL A 28 -13.04 -6.79 6.98
N PRO A 29 -13.65 -7.80 7.62
CA PRO A 29 -12.93 -8.82 8.40
C PRO A 29 -11.98 -9.68 7.57
N GLN A 30 -12.31 -9.89 6.29
CA GLN A 30 -11.49 -10.61 5.32
C GLN A 30 -11.36 -9.77 4.05
N LEU A 31 -10.13 -9.46 3.68
CA LEU A 31 -9.87 -8.78 2.41
C LEU A 31 -10.24 -9.72 1.25
N PRO A 32 -11.08 -9.29 0.32
CA PRO A 32 -11.34 -10.08 -0.88
C PRO A 32 -10.04 -10.25 -1.69
N ALA A 33 -9.95 -11.35 -2.44
CA ALA A 33 -8.88 -11.51 -3.42
C ALA A 33 -9.10 -10.49 -4.54
N ILE A 34 -8.25 -9.45 -4.57
CA ILE A 34 -8.34 -8.38 -5.55
C ILE A 34 -7.48 -8.77 -6.74
N ASN A 35 -8.13 -9.11 -7.84
CA ASN A 35 -7.47 -9.44 -9.11
C ASN A 35 -7.41 -8.25 -10.08
N MET A 36 -8.12 -7.15 -9.78
CA MET A 36 -8.15 -5.94 -10.61
C MET A 36 -7.30 -4.86 -9.97
N THR A 37 -6.38 -4.31 -10.74
CA THR A 37 -5.54 -3.18 -10.35
C THR A 37 -5.77 -2.02 -11.31
N CYS A 38 -5.42 -0.79 -10.93
CA CYS A 38 -5.53 0.37 -11.81
C CYS A 38 -4.79 0.18 -13.13
N ASP A 39 -3.76 -0.66 -13.17
CA ASP A 39 -2.98 -0.92 -14.37
C ASP A 39 -3.60 -1.97 -15.29
N THR A 40 -4.32 -2.94 -14.72
CA THR A 40 -4.97 -3.98 -15.51
C THR A 40 -6.29 -3.52 -16.10
N VAL A 41 -7.00 -2.63 -15.42
CA VAL A 41 -8.35 -2.20 -15.80
C VAL A 41 -8.51 -0.68 -15.94
N GLY A 42 -7.46 0.08 -15.60
CA GLY A 42 -7.47 1.54 -15.65
C GLY A 42 -8.26 2.19 -14.49
N VAL A 43 -8.28 3.51 -14.50
CA VAL A 43 -9.08 4.35 -13.60
C VAL A 43 -9.43 5.66 -14.32
N ILE A 44 -10.69 6.09 -14.20
CA ILE A 44 -11.10 7.39 -14.74
C ILE A 44 -10.85 8.50 -13.73
N GLN A 45 -10.36 9.65 -14.22
CA GLN A 45 -10.05 10.79 -13.37
C GLN A 45 -11.24 11.29 -12.53
N PRO A 46 -12.49 11.33 -13.02
CA PRO A 46 -13.65 11.70 -12.19
C PRO A 46 -13.81 10.85 -10.93
N ALA A 47 -13.54 9.54 -10.97
CA ALA A 47 -13.64 8.66 -9.81
C ALA A 47 -12.56 9.02 -8.76
N VAL A 48 -11.33 9.31 -9.19
CA VAL A 48 -10.27 9.81 -8.31
C VAL A 48 -10.67 11.14 -7.65
N THR A 49 -11.19 12.08 -8.47
CA THR A 49 -11.63 13.40 -7.97
C THR A 49 -12.77 13.27 -6.95
N MET A 50 -13.74 12.40 -7.20
CA MET A 50 -14.85 12.15 -6.26
C MET A 50 -14.33 11.63 -4.93
N THR A 51 -13.48 10.61 -4.95
CA THR A 51 -12.88 10.04 -3.73
C THR A 51 -12.10 11.08 -2.94
N THR A 52 -11.20 11.81 -3.59
CA THR A 52 -10.37 12.83 -2.92
C THR A 52 -11.22 13.99 -2.37
N SER A 53 -12.32 14.35 -3.04
CA SER A 53 -13.24 15.37 -2.54
C SER A 53 -13.97 14.93 -1.25
N LEU A 54 -14.39 13.66 -1.19
CA LEU A 54 -15.00 13.06 0.00
C LEU A 54 -14.00 13.01 1.17
N GLN A 55 -12.78 12.55 0.91
CA GLN A 55 -11.70 12.53 1.91
C GLN A 55 -11.37 13.92 2.43
N MET A 56 -11.24 14.92 1.55
CA MET A 56 -10.98 16.30 1.94
C MET A 56 -12.11 16.88 2.80
N ARG A 57 -13.36 16.59 2.46
CA ARG A 57 -14.53 16.97 3.27
C ARG A 57 -14.39 16.45 4.71
N ASP A 58 -14.08 15.17 4.87
CA ASP A 58 -14.01 14.56 6.20
C ASP A 58 -12.75 14.99 6.96
N ALA A 59 -11.63 15.19 6.27
CA ALA A 59 -10.44 15.79 6.85
C ALA A 59 -10.69 17.20 7.38
N LEU A 60 -11.39 18.06 6.62
CA LEU A 60 -11.75 19.40 7.06
C LEU A 60 -12.67 19.36 8.29
N LYS A 61 -13.64 18.45 8.33
CA LYS A 61 -14.51 18.27 9.51
C LYS A 61 -13.70 17.87 10.75
N ILE A 62 -12.75 16.93 10.61
CA ILE A 62 -11.88 16.53 11.73
C ILE A 62 -11.04 17.72 12.21
N LEU A 63 -10.42 18.45 11.30
CA LEU A 63 -9.57 19.62 11.64
C LEU A 63 -10.35 20.78 12.26
N THR A 64 -11.65 20.90 11.97
CA THR A 64 -12.53 21.92 12.54
C THR A 64 -13.40 21.38 13.68
N GLU A 65 -13.05 20.23 14.24
CA GLU A 65 -13.75 19.58 15.37
C GLU A 65 -15.24 19.32 15.12
N GLN A 66 -15.63 19.15 13.86
CA GLN A 66 -16.99 18.83 13.50
C GLN A 66 -17.22 17.31 13.44
N HIS A 67 -18.48 16.90 13.61
CA HIS A 67 -18.87 15.52 13.54
C HIS A 67 -18.66 14.92 12.14
N VAL A 68 -17.91 13.82 12.08
CA VAL A 68 -17.77 12.98 10.88
C VAL A 68 -18.72 11.79 11.00
N PRO A 69 -19.67 11.60 10.07
CA PRO A 69 -20.59 10.47 10.12
C PRO A 69 -19.86 9.13 9.96
N THR A 70 -20.23 8.12 10.76
CA THR A 70 -19.75 6.75 10.64
C THR A 70 -20.45 6.07 9.47
N LYS A 71 -20.03 6.39 8.25
CA LYS A 71 -20.64 5.95 6.99
C LYS A 71 -19.59 5.54 5.97
N VAL A 72 -19.93 4.54 5.14
CA VAL A 72 -19.24 4.25 3.89
C VAL A 72 -20.01 4.89 2.75
N THR A 73 -19.32 5.59 1.90
CA THR A 73 -19.84 6.12 0.63
C THR A 73 -19.18 5.36 -0.51
N TYR A 74 -19.96 4.81 -1.44
CA TYR A 74 -19.44 4.09 -2.60
C TYR A 74 -20.37 4.26 -3.80
N GLY A 75 -19.84 4.06 -4.98
CA GLY A 75 -20.60 4.15 -6.21
C GLY A 75 -19.79 3.85 -7.46
N ASP A 76 -20.46 3.98 -8.58
CA ASP A 76 -19.90 3.90 -9.92
C ASP A 76 -20.33 5.13 -10.71
N LEU A 77 -19.36 5.93 -11.13
CA LEU A 77 -19.65 7.17 -11.86
C LEU A 77 -20.05 6.92 -13.32
N TRP A 78 -19.66 5.80 -13.90
CA TRP A 78 -20.07 5.45 -15.26
C TRP A 78 -21.54 5.05 -15.29
N GLU A 79 -21.97 4.25 -14.30
CA GLU A 79 -23.36 3.81 -14.13
C GLU A 79 -24.23 4.87 -13.41
N GLY A 80 -23.64 5.97 -12.92
CA GLY A 80 -24.36 7.00 -12.20
C GLY A 80 -24.91 6.57 -10.84
N THR A 81 -24.31 5.56 -10.21
CA THR A 81 -24.76 5.04 -8.92
C THR A 81 -24.00 5.69 -7.77
N HIS A 82 -24.72 5.94 -6.66
CA HIS A 82 -24.15 6.50 -5.44
C HIS A 82 -24.89 5.95 -4.22
N PHE A 83 -24.19 5.32 -3.32
CA PHE A 83 -24.74 4.70 -2.13
C PHE A 83 -24.01 5.13 -0.88
N THR A 84 -24.74 5.21 0.22
CA THR A 84 -24.19 5.51 1.54
C THR A 84 -24.86 4.62 2.58
N PHE A 85 -24.07 3.94 3.42
CA PHE A 85 -24.60 3.17 4.54
C PHE A 85 -23.80 3.40 5.82
N GLY A 86 -24.49 3.33 6.97
CA GLY A 86 -23.87 3.45 8.28
C GLY A 86 -23.23 2.14 8.72
N PHE A 87 -22.04 2.20 9.34
CA PHE A 87 -21.35 1.03 9.87
C PHE A 87 -21.06 1.08 11.37
N SER A 88 -21.67 2.01 12.11
CA SER A 88 -21.48 2.16 13.57
C SER A 88 -21.81 0.88 14.36
N LYS A 89 -22.78 0.08 13.88
CA LYS A 89 -23.19 -1.18 14.53
C LYS A 89 -22.23 -2.37 14.28
N LEU A 90 -21.21 -2.19 13.44
CA LEU A 90 -20.27 -3.26 13.09
C LEU A 90 -19.11 -3.40 14.09
N GLN A 91 -19.05 -2.55 15.12
CA GLN A 91 -18.02 -2.67 16.15
C GLN A 91 -18.16 -3.99 16.90
N ARG A 92 -17.04 -4.72 17.00
CA ARG A 92 -16.97 -6.00 17.69
C ARG A 92 -16.10 -5.89 18.93
N SER A 93 -16.57 -6.41 20.06
CA SER A 93 -15.81 -6.43 21.32
C SER A 93 -14.57 -7.34 21.24
N ASP A 94 -14.60 -8.38 20.40
CA ASP A 94 -13.50 -9.32 20.16
C ASP A 94 -12.54 -8.88 19.05
N CYS A 95 -12.73 -7.68 18.48
CA CYS A 95 -11.89 -7.19 17.40
C CYS A 95 -10.43 -7.06 17.84
N LYS A 96 -9.52 -7.71 17.11
CA LYS A 96 -8.08 -7.69 17.40
C LYS A 96 -7.41 -6.32 17.20
N THR A 97 -8.14 -5.34 16.63
CA THR A 97 -7.64 -3.98 16.35
C THR A 97 -8.30 -2.92 17.26
N CYS A 98 -9.62 -2.94 17.42
CA CYS A 98 -10.34 -1.91 18.20
C CYS A 98 -11.28 -2.49 19.28
N GLY A 99 -11.20 -3.79 19.57
CA GLY A 99 -11.95 -4.44 20.63
C GLY A 99 -11.40 -4.15 22.03
N CYS A 100 -11.95 -4.84 23.05
CA CYS A 100 -11.59 -4.62 24.45
C CYS A 100 -10.15 -5.03 24.80
N ALA A 101 -9.54 -5.96 24.03
CA ALA A 101 -8.17 -6.45 24.21
C ALA A 101 -7.45 -6.52 22.85
N PRO A 102 -7.01 -5.40 22.29
CA PRO A 102 -6.39 -5.36 20.97
C PRO A 102 -5.01 -6.02 20.98
N THR A 103 -4.73 -6.88 20.01
CA THR A 103 -3.46 -7.60 19.87
C THR A 103 -2.65 -7.17 18.66
N TYR A 104 -3.25 -6.43 17.73
CA TYR A 104 -2.64 -5.90 16.50
C TYR A 104 -1.78 -6.93 15.74
N PRO A 105 -2.33 -8.09 15.33
CA PRO A 105 -1.55 -9.20 14.77
C PRO A 105 -0.70 -8.77 13.57
N HIS A 106 -1.20 -7.87 12.71
CA HIS A 106 -0.48 -7.38 11.53
C HIS A 106 0.72 -6.48 11.84
N LEU A 107 0.87 -5.98 13.06
CA LEU A 107 2.09 -5.28 13.48
C LEU A 107 3.20 -6.26 13.89
N ASN A 108 2.82 -7.48 14.30
CA ASN A 108 3.73 -8.52 14.76
C ASN A 108 4.06 -9.54 13.65
N GLU A 109 3.36 -9.48 12.51
CA GLU A 109 3.72 -10.30 11.36
C GLU A 109 5.08 -9.83 10.82
N THR A 110 5.98 -10.81 10.63
CA THR A 110 7.23 -10.55 9.92
C THR A 110 6.87 -9.93 8.57
N LYS A 111 7.31 -8.69 8.34
CA LYS A 111 7.02 -8.00 7.08
C LYS A 111 7.37 -8.92 5.93
N ARG A 112 6.46 -9.10 4.98
CA ARG A 112 6.77 -9.84 3.77
C ARG A 112 7.96 -9.18 3.11
N GLN A 113 9.08 -9.88 3.03
CA GLN A 113 10.31 -9.35 2.44
C GLN A 113 10.11 -8.95 0.98
N PHE A 114 9.13 -9.57 0.32
CA PHE A 114 8.82 -9.35 -1.09
C PHE A 114 7.36 -8.94 -1.28
N ALA A 115 7.13 -7.88 -2.04
CA ALA A 115 5.82 -7.45 -2.49
C ALA A 115 5.90 -7.08 -3.98
N SER A 116 4.98 -7.63 -4.79
CA SER A 116 4.78 -7.13 -6.16
C SER A 116 4.05 -5.79 -6.08
N LEU A 117 4.59 -4.78 -6.72
CA LEU A 117 3.95 -3.47 -6.81
C LEU A 117 3.00 -3.47 -8.01
N CYS A 118 1.73 -3.23 -7.74
CA CYS A 118 0.71 -3.13 -8.78
C CYS A 118 1.17 -2.13 -9.86
N GLY A 119 1.11 -2.57 -11.14
CA GLY A 119 1.21 -1.73 -12.32
C GLY A 119 2.56 -1.20 -12.73
N ARG A 120 3.62 -1.75 -12.24
CA ARG A 120 4.97 -1.26 -12.60
C ARG A 120 5.96 -2.36 -12.95
N ASP A 121 5.48 -3.59 -13.17
CA ASP A 121 6.41 -4.73 -13.35
C ASP A 121 7.60 -4.61 -12.38
N THR A 122 7.28 -4.44 -11.11
CA THR A 122 8.27 -4.12 -10.08
C THR A 122 8.02 -4.95 -8.84
N VAL A 123 9.07 -5.61 -8.37
CA VAL A 123 9.07 -6.28 -7.07
C VAL A 123 9.80 -5.41 -6.06
N GLN A 124 9.17 -5.15 -4.94
CA GLN A 124 9.79 -4.54 -3.77
C GLN A 124 10.34 -5.64 -2.86
N TYR A 125 11.59 -5.46 -2.43
CA TYR A 125 12.24 -6.25 -1.41
C TYR A 125 12.66 -5.37 -0.24
N GLU A 126 12.46 -5.86 0.99
CA GLU A 126 12.89 -5.15 2.21
C GLU A 126 13.78 -6.04 3.04
N ASN A 127 15.01 -5.57 3.32
CA ASN A 127 15.93 -6.18 4.26
C ASN A 127 16.76 -5.09 4.96
N PRO A 128 16.49 -4.80 6.24
CA PRO A 128 17.19 -3.75 6.99
C PRO A 128 18.72 -3.98 7.12
N ASN A 129 19.17 -5.21 6.90
CA ASN A 129 20.61 -5.55 6.97
C ASN A 129 21.38 -5.16 5.71
N ILE A 130 20.71 -4.78 4.64
CA ILE A 130 21.36 -4.30 3.42
C ILE A 130 21.62 -2.80 3.57
N SER A 131 22.84 -2.45 3.94
CA SER A 131 23.27 -1.06 3.93
C SER A 131 23.75 -0.63 2.54
N GLN A 132 23.67 0.67 2.26
CA GLN A 132 24.16 1.21 0.98
C GLN A 132 25.67 1.03 0.83
N GLU A 133 26.41 1.08 1.94
CA GLU A 133 27.86 0.88 1.97
C GLU A 133 28.25 -0.53 1.55
N ILE A 134 27.56 -1.56 2.07
CA ILE A 134 27.76 -2.96 1.68
C ILE A 134 27.45 -3.14 0.20
N LEU A 135 26.36 -2.55 -0.27
CA LEU A 135 25.98 -2.61 -1.67
C LEU A 135 27.02 -1.95 -2.59
N GLU A 136 27.56 -0.80 -2.22
CA GLU A 136 28.60 -0.11 -3.01
C GLU A 136 29.90 -0.92 -3.10
N ILE A 137 30.34 -1.54 -1.99
CA ILE A 137 31.49 -2.42 -1.99
C ILE A 137 31.26 -3.58 -2.97
N PHE A 138 30.10 -4.21 -2.89
CA PHE A 138 29.75 -5.30 -3.79
C PHE A 138 29.75 -4.86 -5.27
N LEU A 139 29.07 -3.76 -5.60
CA LEU A 139 28.98 -3.24 -6.98
C LEU A 139 30.36 -2.90 -7.54
N THR A 140 31.22 -2.30 -6.71
CA THR A 140 32.60 -1.96 -7.08
C THR A 140 33.44 -3.23 -7.32
N GLN A 141 33.34 -4.23 -6.45
CA GLN A 141 34.05 -5.49 -6.59
C GLN A 141 33.64 -6.28 -7.84
N GLN A 142 32.34 -6.23 -8.18
CA GLN A 142 31.81 -6.89 -9.37
C GLN A 142 31.95 -6.05 -10.65
N ASN A 143 32.56 -4.87 -10.56
CA ASN A 143 32.71 -3.93 -11.68
C ASN A 143 31.36 -3.53 -12.34
N ILE A 144 30.31 -3.40 -11.52
CA ILE A 144 28.96 -2.99 -11.95
C ILE A 144 28.85 -1.47 -11.87
N ALA A 145 28.50 -0.84 -12.99
CA ALA A 145 28.28 0.61 -13.02
C ALA A 145 27.03 1.00 -12.21
N TYR A 146 27.15 2.00 -11.36
CA TYR A 146 26.03 2.50 -10.58
C TYR A 146 26.02 4.03 -10.50
N ARG A 147 24.86 4.60 -10.17
CA ARG A 147 24.68 6.01 -9.82
C ARG A 147 24.19 6.14 -8.39
N ARG A 148 24.76 7.05 -7.64
CA ARG A 148 24.42 7.31 -6.24
C ARG A 148 23.95 8.75 -6.03
N ASN A 149 22.98 8.92 -5.13
CA ASN A 149 22.66 10.18 -4.46
C ASN A 149 22.50 9.95 -2.95
N PRO A 150 22.24 10.99 -2.11
CA PRO A 150 22.12 10.83 -0.65
C PRO A 150 21.01 9.87 -0.19
N TYR A 151 20.07 9.49 -1.05
CA TYR A 151 18.89 8.71 -0.68
C TYR A 151 18.84 7.33 -1.30
N MET A 152 19.49 7.12 -2.46
CA MET A 152 19.41 5.88 -3.22
C MET A 152 20.64 5.59 -4.06
N ILE A 153 20.82 4.30 -4.37
CA ILE A 153 21.77 3.79 -5.37
C ILE A 153 20.93 3.15 -6.49
N HIS A 154 21.27 3.47 -7.71
CA HIS A 154 20.63 2.91 -8.91
C HIS A 154 21.69 2.21 -9.77
N PHE A 155 21.39 0.97 -10.18
CA PHE A 155 22.27 0.13 -11.01
C PHE A 155 21.45 -0.85 -11.85
N GLU A 156 22.11 -1.48 -12.83
CA GLU A 156 21.53 -2.55 -13.63
C GLU A 156 22.24 -3.88 -13.32
N TYR A 157 21.47 -4.94 -13.15
CA TYR A 157 22.00 -6.28 -12.90
C TYR A 157 21.11 -7.34 -13.56
N ASN A 158 21.73 -8.26 -14.35
CA ASN A 158 21.03 -9.30 -15.11
C ASN A 158 19.85 -8.78 -15.96
N GLY A 159 19.98 -7.57 -16.53
CA GLY A 159 18.95 -6.95 -17.37
C GLY A 159 17.81 -6.27 -16.58
N TYR A 160 17.86 -6.29 -15.25
CA TYR A 160 16.90 -5.60 -14.39
C TYR A 160 17.46 -4.29 -13.86
N ARG A 161 16.63 -3.25 -13.86
CA ARG A 161 16.96 -1.98 -13.20
C ARG A 161 16.63 -2.09 -11.70
N ILE A 162 17.64 -1.89 -10.86
CA ILE A 162 17.50 -1.99 -9.41
C ILE A 162 17.75 -0.63 -8.76
N VAL A 163 16.87 -0.25 -7.84
CA VAL A 163 17.00 0.96 -7.03
C VAL A 163 17.01 0.56 -5.57
N SER A 164 18.12 0.81 -4.89
CA SER A 164 18.28 0.59 -3.45
C SER A 164 18.11 1.90 -2.69
N PHE A 165 17.22 1.93 -1.72
CA PHE A 165 17.00 3.08 -0.85
C PHE A 165 17.73 2.93 0.47
N LYS A 166 18.03 4.05 1.10
CA LYS A 166 18.51 4.07 2.48
C LYS A 166 17.49 3.38 3.40
N GLY A 167 17.96 2.41 4.20
CA GLY A 167 17.07 1.61 5.07
C GLY A 167 16.72 0.22 4.53
N GLY A 168 17.39 -0.25 3.45
CA GLY A 168 17.34 -1.64 3.00
C GLY A 168 16.14 -2.00 2.12
N ARG A 169 15.42 -1.01 1.58
CA ARG A 169 14.37 -1.24 0.59
C ARG A 169 14.97 -1.23 -0.82
N LEU A 170 14.70 -2.28 -1.59
CA LEU A 170 15.06 -2.37 -3.00
C LEU A 170 13.81 -2.44 -3.88
N LEU A 171 13.86 -1.79 -5.04
CA LEU A 171 12.89 -1.93 -6.12
C LEU A 171 13.57 -2.58 -7.32
N ILE A 172 13.03 -3.69 -7.80
CA ILE A 172 13.50 -4.44 -8.96
C ILE A 172 12.50 -4.24 -10.09
N HIS A 173 12.83 -3.39 -11.04
CA HIS A 173 11.99 -3.07 -12.20
C HIS A 173 12.17 -4.07 -13.32
N GLY A 174 11.09 -4.34 -14.06
CA GLY A 174 11.04 -5.34 -15.14
C GLY A 174 10.72 -6.74 -14.64
N MET A 175 10.29 -6.89 -13.38
CA MET A 175 10.02 -8.17 -12.75
C MET A 175 8.65 -8.16 -12.07
N THR A 176 7.87 -9.21 -12.32
CA THR A 176 6.53 -9.38 -11.72
C THR A 176 6.48 -10.55 -10.72
N ASN A 177 7.40 -11.51 -10.88
CA ASN A 177 7.40 -12.74 -10.08
C ASN A 177 8.31 -12.60 -8.84
N PRO A 178 7.77 -12.66 -7.60
CA PRO A 178 8.55 -12.59 -6.37
C PRO A 178 9.60 -13.72 -6.24
N GLN A 179 9.37 -14.91 -6.80
CA GLN A 179 10.33 -16.03 -6.73
C GLN A 179 11.60 -15.73 -7.55
N GLN A 180 11.45 -15.08 -8.70
CA GLN A 180 12.60 -14.64 -9.49
C GLN A 180 13.38 -13.53 -8.75
N ALA A 181 12.67 -12.65 -8.04
CA ALA A 181 13.30 -11.63 -7.21
C ALA A 181 14.13 -12.25 -6.08
N ILE A 182 13.64 -13.31 -5.42
CA ILE A 182 14.38 -14.05 -4.38
C ILE A 182 15.69 -14.59 -4.96
N THR A 183 15.63 -15.22 -6.13
CA THR A 183 16.82 -15.79 -6.80
C THR A 183 17.83 -14.69 -7.12
N LEU A 184 17.37 -13.55 -7.66
CA LEU A 184 18.22 -12.42 -8.00
C LEU A 184 18.87 -11.80 -6.75
N ILE A 185 18.14 -11.65 -5.66
CA ILE A 185 18.65 -11.12 -4.40
C ILE A 185 19.68 -12.06 -3.77
N ASN A 186 19.45 -13.37 -3.83
CA ASN A 186 20.42 -14.35 -3.34
C ASN A 186 21.73 -14.35 -4.19
N GLN A 187 21.67 -14.01 -5.47
CA GLN A 187 22.85 -13.82 -6.31
C GLN A 187 23.61 -12.51 -5.96
N LEU A 188 22.88 -11.48 -5.52
CA LEU A 188 23.48 -10.19 -5.17
C LEU A 188 24.09 -10.17 -3.77
N PHE A 189 23.49 -10.89 -2.81
CA PHE A 189 23.81 -10.75 -1.38
C PHE A 189 24.03 -12.11 -0.66
N GLY A 190 23.91 -13.23 -1.36
CA GLY A 190 24.05 -14.59 -0.82
C GLY A 190 25.48 -15.10 -0.70
#